data_77f1400a32525220939839b85bb95064
#
_entry.id   77f1400a32525220939839b85bb95064
#
_cell.length_a   1.000
_cell.length_b   1.000
_cell.length_c   1.000
_cell.angle_alpha   90.00
_cell.angle_beta   90.00
_cell.angle_gamma   90.00
#
_symmetry.space_group_name_H-M   'P 1'
#
loop_
_entity.id
_entity.type
_entity.pdbx_description
1 polymer ?
#
loop_
_entity_poly.entity_id
_entity_poly.type
_entity_poly.pdbx_seq_one_letter_code
_entity_poly.pdbx_strand_id
1 'polypeptide(L)'
;MDMLYLDIETLDFFGDAALKHLPRPVQLRAMRFGLATLYNDQAIPSAAWSQWWPADVHYPLGRVAWEDGPDEPGDLADLWRCLINQTIVGWNIFDFDLAFLMLHVNAETDYPGDPWLDPMTIIDLMDILKRATRPYGKERWYKLQDISMANLGRGKAGTGQDAAVWLRSGDPDLVRQAAAYCREDVQLVIDLLQLAQTTGLLCPARPERGEQGDLRVWISSDSSYETRREETPDDR
;
A
#
# COMPACT_ATOMS: atom_id res chain seq x y z
N MET A 1 -13.03 -5.40 14.42
CA MET A 1 -13.21 -5.41 12.95
C MET A 1 -11.86 -5.80 12.42
N ASP A 2 -11.79 -6.91 11.71
CA ASP A 2 -10.52 -7.44 11.21
C ASP A 2 -10.05 -6.54 10.08
N MET A 3 -8.82 -6.04 10.19
CA MET A 3 -8.20 -5.20 9.16
C MET A 3 -7.21 -6.04 8.36
N LEU A 4 -7.29 -5.94 7.05
CA LEU A 4 -6.30 -6.48 6.13
C LEU A 4 -5.45 -5.35 5.58
N TYR A 5 -4.15 -5.46 5.72
CA TYR A 5 -3.19 -4.52 5.16
C TYR A 5 -2.66 -5.10 3.85
N LEU A 6 -2.74 -4.32 2.79
CA LEU A 6 -2.35 -4.74 1.44
C LEU A 6 -1.30 -3.79 0.85
N ASP A 7 -0.32 -4.37 0.19
CA ASP A 7 0.60 -3.68 -0.72
C ASP A 7 0.91 -4.59 -1.91
N ILE A 8 1.03 -4.02 -3.10
CA ILE A 8 1.29 -4.74 -4.35
C ILE A 8 2.51 -4.16 -5.04
N GLU A 9 3.39 -5.06 -5.48
CA GLU A 9 4.50 -4.73 -6.36
C GLU A 9 4.25 -5.28 -7.76
N THR A 10 4.57 -4.47 -8.77
CA THR A 10 4.39 -4.83 -10.18
C THR A 10 5.74 -5.03 -10.87
N LEU A 11 5.75 -5.82 -11.94
CA LEU A 11 6.95 -6.01 -12.77
C LEU A 11 7.34 -4.76 -13.55
N ASP A 12 6.39 -3.84 -13.72
CA ASP A 12 6.54 -2.63 -14.52
C ASP A 12 6.25 -1.41 -13.63
N PHE A 13 6.75 -0.24 -13.98
CA PHE A 13 6.48 1.00 -13.25
C PHE A 13 6.10 2.14 -14.20
N PHE A 14 5.42 3.16 -13.68
CA PHE A 14 4.90 4.27 -14.50
C PHE A 14 5.96 5.04 -15.30
N GLY A 15 7.21 4.98 -14.86
CA GLY A 15 8.34 5.59 -15.55
C GLY A 15 8.91 4.76 -16.71
N ASP A 16 8.48 3.52 -16.89
CA ASP A 16 8.95 2.66 -17.98
C ASP A 16 8.69 3.32 -19.33
N ALA A 17 9.68 3.25 -20.22
CA ALA A 17 9.65 3.94 -21.52
C ALA A 17 8.42 3.55 -22.36
N ALA A 18 7.96 2.30 -22.23
CA ALA A 18 6.78 1.80 -22.91
C ALA A 18 5.47 2.35 -22.34
N LEU A 19 5.43 2.69 -21.05
CA LEU A 19 4.21 3.04 -20.32
C LEU A 19 4.04 4.55 -20.11
N LYS A 20 5.11 5.29 -19.89
CA LYS A 20 5.10 6.70 -19.44
C LYS A 20 4.29 7.67 -20.31
N HIS A 21 3.99 7.31 -21.55
CA HIS A 21 3.22 8.14 -22.49
C HIS A 21 1.72 7.80 -22.48
N LEU A 22 1.32 6.75 -21.81
CA LEU A 22 -0.06 6.28 -21.76
C LEU A 22 -0.85 6.97 -20.64
N PRO A 23 -2.17 7.16 -20.77
CA PRO A 23 -3.03 7.55 -19.66
C PRO A 23 -2.95 6.56 -18.51
N ARG A 24 -3.09 7.04 -17.26
CA ARG A 24 -2.94 6.24 -16.04
C ARG A 24 -3.71 4.90 -16.05
N PRO A 25 -5.01 4.84 -16.41
CA PRO A 25 -5.75 3.57 -16.44
C PRO A 25 -5.17 2.58 -17.47
N VAL A 26 -4.64 3.09 -18.60
CA VAL A 26 -4.01 2.24 -19.63
C VAL A 26 -2.66 1.73 -19.14
N GLN A 27 -1.91 2.56 -18.42
CA GLN A 27 -0.66 2.12 -17.78
C GLN A 27 -0.94 0.97 -16.80
N LEU A 28 -1.89 1.14 -15.87
CA LEU A 28 -2.27 0.10 -14.90
C LEU A 28 -2.65 -1.21 -15.57
N ARG A 29 -3.46 -1.14 -16.64
CA ARG A 29 -3.86 -2.35 -17.40
C ARG A 29 -2.68 -3.03 -18.12
N ALA A 30 -1.69 -2.28 -18.53
CA ALA A 30 -0.52 -2.80 -19.23
C ALA A 30 0.60 -3.30 -18.30
N MET A 31 0.56 -2.94 -17.02
CA MET A 31 1.50 -3.43 -16.02
C MET A 31 1.22 -4.90 -15.70
N ARG A 32 2.28 -5.65 -15.42
CA ARG A 32 2.19 -7.05 -15.03
C ARG A 32 2.28 -7.17 -13.52
N PHE A 33 1.47 -8.07 -12.97
CA PHE A 33 1.54 -8.40 -11.55
C PHE A 33 2.90 -8.98 -11.19
N GLY A 34 3.44 -8.56 -10.08
CA GLY A 34 4.68 -9.06 -9.50
C GLY A 34 4.44 -9.90 -8.27
N LEU A 35 4.06 -9.25 -7.19
CA LEU A 35 3.74 -9.90 -5.92
C LEU A 35 2.76 -9.03 -5.10
N ALA A 36 2.16 -9.63 -4.08
CA ALA A 36 1.37 -8.90 -3.08
C ALA A 36 1.74 -9.36 -1.67
N THR A 37 1.64 -8.44 -0.72
CA THR A 37 1.67 -8.75 0.70
C THR A 37 0.32 -8.43 1.29
N LEU A 38 -0.30 -9.40 1.95
CA LEU A 38 -1.53 -9.26 2.70
C LEU A 38 -1.28 -9.65 4.16
N TYR A 39 -1.61 -8.79 5.11
CA TYR A 39 -1.45 -9.03 6.53
C TYR A 39 -2.77 -8.83 7.26
N ASN A 40 -3.10 -9.74 8.20
CA ASN A 40 -4.29 -9.65 9.04
C ASN A 40 -3.87 -9.39 10.48
N ASP A 41 -4.36 -8.31 11.09
CA ASP A 41 -4.01 -7.88 12.44
C ASP A 41 -4.52 -8.81 13.55
N GLN A 42 -5.57 -9.62 13.28
CA GLN A 42 -6.15 -10.55 14.27
C GLN A 42 -5.40 -11.88 14.34
N ALA A 43 -4.72 -12.25 13.29
CA ALA A 43 -4.26 -13.64 13.18
C ALA A 43 -2.98 -13.93 13.93
N ILE A 44 -2.13 -12.91 14.38
CA ILE A 44 -0.75 -13.28 14.54
C ILE A 44 0.07 -12.40 15.46
N PRO A 45 0.88 -13.04 16.35
CA PRO A 45 2.08 -12.46 16.93
C PRO A 45 3.06 -12.07 15.82
N SER A 46 3.87 -11.07 16.07
CA SER A 46 4.86 -10.48 15.16
C SER A 46 5.82 -11.42 14.41
N ALA A 47 5.75 -12.72 14.65
CA ALA A 47 6.56 -13.76 13.99
C ALA A 47 5.97 -14.28 12.67
N ALA A 48 4.76 -13.92 12.32
CA ALA A 48 4.05 -14.53 11.20
C ALA A 48 4.12 -13.76 9.88
N TRP A 49 4.96 -12.78 9.77
CA TRP A 49 5.31 -12.14 8.51
C TRP A 49 5.93 -13.12 7.49
N SER A 50 6.47 -14.25 7.98
CA SER A 50 6.94 -15.35 7.16
C SER A 50 5.83 -16.16 6.50
N GLN A 51 4.58 -16.06 6.91
CA GLN A 51 3.51 -16.96 6.49
C GLN A 51 3.05 -16.76 5.04
N TRP A 52 3.37 -15.62 4.43
CA TRP A 52 2.89 -15.30 3.09
C TRP A 52 3.88 -15.61 1.97
N TRP A 53 5.10 -16.08 2.33
CA TRP A 53 6.14 -16.26 1.34
C TRP A 53 7.10 -17.40 1.71
N PRO A 54 6.95 -18.62 1.15
CA PRO A 54 7.92 -19.69 1.35
C PRO A 54 9.26 -19.27 0.78
N ALA A 55 10.31 -19.44 1.56
CA ALA A 55 11.68 -19.05 1.20
C ALA A 55 12.22 -19.76 -0.06
N ASP A 56 11.57 -20.83 -0.50
CA ASP A 56 12.08 -21.76 -1.52
C ASP A 56 11.23 -21.85 -2.80
N VAL A 57 10.21 -21.02 -2.96
CA VAL A 57 9.34 -21.10 -4.14
C VAL A 57 9.89 -20.24 -5.27
N HIS A 58 10.23 -20.89 -6.39
CA HIS A 58 10.38 -20.25 -7.68
C HIS A 58 9.00 -19.73 -8.12
N TYR A 59 8.79 -18.41 -8.01
CA TYR A 59 7.57 -17.81 -8.49
C TYR A 59 7.49 -17.85 -10.01
N PRO A 60 6.54 -18.54 -10.59
CA PRO A 60 6.02 -18.10 -11.86
C PRO A 60 5.40 -16.73 -11.61
N LEU A 61 5.94 -15.70 -12.25
CA LEU A 61 5.43 -14.34 -12.23
C LEU A 61 3.91 -14.36 -12.35
N GLY A 62 3.21 -13.68 -11.43
CA GLY A 62 1.75 -13.60 -11.46
C GLY A 62 0.99 -14.53 -10.52
N ARG A 63 1.60 -15.09 -9.49
CA ARG A 63 0.91 -15.94 -8.51
C ARG A 63 1.10 -15.44 -7.08
N VAL A 64 0.06 -15.57 -6.27
CA VAL A 64 0.10 -15.36 -4.82
C VAL A 64 0.38 -16.70 -4.16
N ALA A 65 1.37 -16.78 -3.29
CA ALA A 65 1.65 -17.97 -2.51
C ALA A 65 1.32 -17.75 -1.04
N TRP A 66 0.74 -18.76 -0.44
CA TRP A 66 0.32 -18.81 0.96
C TRP A 66 1.20 -19.80 1.71
N GLU A 67 1.82 -19.41 2.83
CA GLU A 67 2.63 -20.35 3.63
C GLU A 67 1.80 -21.45 4.32
N ASP A 68 0.59 -21.11 4.77
CA ASP A 68 -0.35 -22.07 5.40
C ASP A 68 -1.62 -22.30 4.56
N GLY A 69 -1.58 -21.93 3.28
CA GLY A 69 -2.67 -22.14 2.34
C GLY A 69 -2.61 -23.51 1.66
N PRO A 70 -3.53 -23.78 0.73
CA PRO A 70 -3.45 -24.98 -0.07
C PRO A 70 -2.12 -25.05 -0.82
N ASP A 71 -1.59 -26.24 -1.02
CA ASP A 71 -0.27 -26.53 -1.63
C ASP A 71 -0.10 -25.96 -3.06
N GLU A 72 -1.11 -25.30 -3.59
CA GLU A 72 -1.09 -24.63 -4.89
C GLU A 72 -1.06 -23.10 -4.70
N PRO A 73 -0.19 -22.38 -5.42
CA PRO A 73 -0.19 -20.92 -5.41
C PRO A 73 -1.55 -20.40 -5.90
N GLY A 74 -2.19 -19.54 -5.11
CA GLY A 74 -3.41 -18.85 -5.50
C GLY A 74 -3.17 -17.90 -6.68
N ASP A 75 -4.23 -17.59 -7.41
CA ASP A 75 -4.22 -16.58 -8.46
C ASP A 75 -4.73 -15.21 -7.94
N LEU A 76 -4.83 -14.22 -8.82
CA LEU A 76 -5.37 -12.91 -8.49
C LEU A 76 -6.82 -12.95 -8.03
N ALA A 77 -7.61 -13.95 -8.49
CA ALA A 77 -8.99 -14.13 -8.04
C ALA A 77 -9.03 -14.64 -6.60
N ASP A 78 -8.08 -15.47 -6.19
CA ASP A 78 -7.98 -15.93 -4.80
C ASP A 78 -7.59 -14.77 -3.88
N LEU A 79 -6.60 -13.95 -4.27
CA LEU A 79 -6.28 -12.72 -3.56
C LEU A 79 -7.52 -11.82 -3.45
N TRP A 80 -8.25 -11.61 -4.56
CA TRP A 80 -9.44 -10.76 -4.55
C TRP A 80 -10.52 -11.29 -3.60
N ARG A 81 -10.80 -12.62 -3.63
CA ARG A 81 -11.78 -13.24 -2.70
C ARG A 81 -11.45 -13.00 -1.23
N CYS A 82 -10.16 -12.92 -0.88
CA CYS A 82 -9.75 -12.59 0.50
C CYS A 82 -10.09 -11.17 0.91
N LEU A 83 -10.24 -10.24 -0.04
CA LEU A 83 -10.50 -8.83 0.23
C LEU A 83 -12.01 -8.53 0.37
N ILE A 84 -12.88 -9.38 -0.18
CA ILE A 84 -14.34 -9.16 -0.18
C ILE A 84 -14.87 -9.17 1.26
N ASN A 85 -15.74 -8.20 1.60
CA ASN A 85 -16.33 -8.00 2.93
C ASN A 85 -15.31 -7.66 4.04
N GLN A 86 -14.07 -7.30 3.68
CA GLN A 86 -13.04 -6.91 4.64
C GLN A 86 -12.87 -5.40 4.72
N THR A 87 -12.17 -4.95 5.77
CA THR A 87 -11.62 -3.60 5.84
C THR A 87 -10.18 -3.64 5.36
N ILE A 88 -9.92 -3.03 4.19
CA ILE A 88 -8.61 -3.03 3.57
C ILE A 88 -7.89 -1.73 3.88
N VAL A 89 -6.67 -1.84 4.38
CA VAL A 89 -5.82 -0.70 4.76
C VAL A 89 -4.58 -0.68 3.86
N GLY A 90 -4.21 0.51 3.40
CA GLY A 90 -2.96 0.67 2.65
C GLY A 90 -2.57 2.12 2.41
N TRP A 91 -1.54 2.30 1.60
CA TRP A 91 -1.01 3.58 1.19
C TRP A 91 -1.21 3.80 -0.31
N ASN A 92 -2.06 4.74 -0.71
CA ASN A 92 -2.44 4.94 -2.11
C ASN A 92 -3.14 3.72 -2.72
N ILE A 93 -3.75 2.92 -1.88
CA ILE A 93 -4.31 1.62 -2.22
C ILE A 93 -5.47 1.74 -3.22
N PHE A 94 -6.28 2.79 -3.10
CA PHE A 94 -7.43 3.01 -3.98
C PHE A 94 -7.01 3.35 -5.41
N ASP A 95 -6.02 4.25 -5.55
CA ASP A 95 -5.56 4.74 -6.86
C ASP A 95 -4.55 3.79 -7.54
N PHE A 96 -4.02 2.79 -6.82
CA PHE A 96 -3.04 1.85 -7.36
C PHE A 96 -3.42 0.39 -7.14
N ASP A 97 -3.30 -0.13 -5.92
CA ASP A 97 -3.38 -1.57 -5.65
C ASP A 97 -4.74 -2.15 -6.01
N LEU A 98 -5.83 -1.58 -5.49
CA LEU A 98 -7.19 -2.04 -5.80
C LEU A 98 -7.56 -1.75 -7.25
N ALA A 99 -7.18 -0.59 -7.80
CA ALA A 99 -7.44 -0.29 -9.19
C ALA A 99 -6.71 -1.28 -10.13
N PHE A 100 -5.46 -1.66 -9.79
CA PHE A 100 -4.72 -2.69 -10.49
C PHE A 100 -5.44 -4.05 -10.42
N LEU A 101 -5.76 -4.51 -9.21
CA LEU A 101 -6.45 -5.80 -9.01
C LEU A 101 -7.78 -5.85 -9.75
N MET A 102 -8.64 -4.83 -9.62
CA MET A 102 -9.93 -4.76 -10.32
C MET A 102 -9.80 -4.90 -11.84
N LEU A 103 -8.73 -4.31 -12.42
CA LEU A 103 -8.49 -4.39 -13.86
C LEU A 103 -8.01 -5.77 -14.32
N HIS A 104 -7.27 -6.48 -13.47
CA HIS A 104 -6.62 -7.74 -13.82
C HIS A 104 -7.41 -8.98 -13.43
N VAL A 105 -8.17 -8.95 -12.31
CA VAL A 105 -8.96 -10.09 -11.85
C VAL A 105 -9.92 -10.57 -12.93
N ASN A 106 -10.70 -9.67 -13.55
CA ASN A 106 -11.62 -10.05 -14.62
C ASN A 106 -10.93 -10.37 -15.96
N ALA A 107 -9.73 -9.83 -16.19
CA ALA A 107 -9.03 -10.01 -17.46
C ALA A 107 -8.20 -11.29 -17.51
N GLU A 108 -7.71 -11.76 -16.36
CA GLU A 108 -6.70 -12.81 -16.27
C GLU A 108 -7.19 -14.06 -15.53
N THR A 109 -8.41 -14.03 -14.95
CA THR A 109 -8.94 -15.11 -14.13
C THR A 109 -10.38 -15.46 -14.50
N ASP A 110 -10.85 -16.64 -14.04
CA ASP A 110 -12.24 -17.08 -14.15
C ASP A 110 -13.11 -16.54 -13.00
N TYR A 111 -12.81 -15.36 -12.46
CA TYR A 111 -13.60 -14.76 -11.39
C TYR A 111 -15.05 -14.50 -11.88
N PRO A 112 -16.07 -15.08 -11.22
CA PRO A 112 -17.45 -15.03 -11.72
C PRO A 112 -18.17 -13.71 -11.39
N GLY A 113 -17.59 -12.86 -10.55
CA GLY A 113 -18.16 -11.58 -10.11
C GLY A 113 -17.72 -10.40 -10.95
N ASP A 114 -18.22 -9.23 -10.58
CA ASP A 114 -17.70 -7.94 -11.02
C ASP A 114 -16.96 -7.27 -9.85
N PRO A 115 -15.61 -7.19 -9.87
CA PRO A 115 -14.85 -6.62 -8.77
C PRO A 115 -15.25 -5.19 -8.38
N TRP A 116 -15.85 -4.45 -9.30
CA TRP A 116 -16.34 -3.09 -9.01
C TRP A 116 -17.57 -3.06 -8.11
N LEU A 117 -18.29 -4.19 -8.00
CA LEU A 117 -19.51 -4.32 -7.20
C LEU A 117 -19.27 -5.06 -5.87
N ASP A 118 -18.09 -5.61 -5.68
CA ASP A 118 -17.78 -6.37 -4.47
C ASP A 118 -17.66 -5.43 -3.25
N PRO A 119 -18.34 -5.74 -2.14
CA PRO A 119 -18.34 -4.89 -0.97
C PRO A 119 -17.01 -4.99 -0.22
N MET A 120 -16.42 -3.84 0.09
CA MET A 120 -15.26 -3.71 0.98
C MET A 120 -15.22 -2.32 1.61
N THR A 121 -14.58 -2.20 2.76
CA THR A 121 -14.27 -0.91 3.37
C THR A 121 -12.81 -0.59 3.10
N ILE A 122 -12.51 0.64 2.67
CA ILE A 122 -11.15 1.04 2.29
C ILE A 122 -10.67 2.15 3.21
N ILE A 123 -9.51 1.94 3.83
CA ILE A 123 -8.77 2.95 4.60
C ILE A 123 -7.47 3.26 3.83
N ASP A 124 -7.53 4.23 2.94
CA ASP A 124 -6.35 4.74 2.22
C ASP A 124 -5.73 5.89 3.01
N LEU A 125 -4.62 5.63 3.70
CA LEU A 125 -3.98 6.64 4.55
C LEU A 125 -3.52 7.86 3.75
N MET A 126 -3.01 7.67 2.53
CA MET A 126 -2.59 8.79 1.71
C MET A 126 -3.77 9.67 1.30
N ASP A 127 -4.90 9.08 0.90
CA ASP A 127 -6.09 9.84 0.51
C ASP A 127 -6.70 10.58 1.71
N ILE A 128 -6.74 9.94 2.89
CA ILE A 128 -7.18 10.60 4.13
C ILE A 128 -6.29 11.80 4.42
N LEU A 129 -4.96 11.66 4.37
CA LEU A 129 -4.05 12.79 4.59
C LEU A 129 -4.22 13.90 3.56
N LYS A 130 -4.43 13.57 2.28
CA LYS A 130 -4.73 14.54 1.22
C LYS A 130 -6.01 15.34 1.56
N ARG A 131 -7.09 14.65 1.89
CA ARG A 131 -8.38 15.29 2.24
C ARG A 131 -8.27 16.13 3.51
N ALA A 132 -7.65 15.60 4.55
CA ALA A 132 -7.49 16.26 5.84
C ALA A 132 -6.66 17.54 5.76
N THR A 133 -5.63 17.56 4.91
CA THR A 133 -4.69 18.70 4.81
C THR A 133 -5.03 19.70 3.71
N ARG A 134 -5.94 19.36 2.79
CA ARG A 134 -6.39 20.23 1.71
C ARG A 134 -6.93 21.59 2.17
N PRO A 135 -7.76 21.69 3.21
CA PRO A 135 -8.27 22.98 3.70
C PRO A 135 -7.18 23.95 4.18
N TYR A 136 -5.97 23.42 4.44
CA TYR A 136 -4.80 24.20 4.88
C TYR A 136 -3.81 24.48 3.74
N GLY A 137 -4.25 24.33 2.48
CA GLY A 137 -3.45 24.60 1.30
C GLY A 137 -2.42 23.50 0.97
N LYS A 138 -2.49 22.35 1.63
CA LYS A 138 -1.55 21.23 1.40
C LYS A 138 -2.10 20.25 0.36
N GLU A 139 -2.35 20.72 -0.84
CA GLU A 139 -2.76 19.87 -1.96
C GLU A 139 -1.55 19.13 -2.56
N ARG A 140 -1.23 17.94 -2.04
CA ARG A 140 -0.10 17.17 -2.55
C ARG A 140 -0.27 15.66 -2.37
N TRP A 141 0.51 14.93 -3.16
CA TRP A 141 0.77 13.54 -2.94
C TRP A 141 1.75 13.37 -1.78
N TYR A 142 1.33 12.68 -0.74
CA TYR A 142 2.21 12.29 0.35
C TYR A 142 2.91 10.99 -0.03
N LYS A 143 4.24 10.96 0.03
CA LYS A 143 4.99 9.72 -0.14
C LYS A 143 5.02 8.99 1.20
N LEU A 144 4.85 7.66 1.18
CA LEU A 144 5.00 6.82 2.37
C LEU A 144 6.34 7.08 3.06
N GLN A 145 7.43 7.16 2.28
CA GLN A 145 8.76 7.52 2.76
C GLN A 145 8.79 8.80 3.61
N ASP A 146 8.19 9.89 3.10
CA ASP A 146 8.27 11.21 3.77
C ASP A 146 7.49 11.20 5.09
N ILE A 147 6.30 10.59 5.10
CA ILE A 147 5.44 10.50 6.29
C ILE A 147 6.02 9.53 7.32
N SER A 148 6.58 8.40 6.89
CA SER A 148 7.25 7.44 7.78
C SER A 148 8.48 8.06 8.43
N MET A 149 9.32 8.75 7.68
CA MET A 149 10.48 9.47 8.26
C MET A 149 10.08 10.51 9.28
N ALA A 150 9.04 11.31 8.99
CA ALA A 150 8.57 12.36 9.89
C ALA A 150 7.95 11.83 11.20
N ASN A 151 7.34 10.64 11.16
CA ASN A 151 6.53 10.11 12.26
C ASN A 151 7.21 8.95 13.01
N LEU A 152 7.93 8.09 12.30
CA LEU A 152 8.53 6.87 12.85
C LEU A 152 10.06 6.95 12.94
N GLY A 153 10.68 7.99 12.35
CA GLY A 153 12.13 8.11 12.26
C GLY A 153 12.79 7.09 11.34
N ARG A 154 11.99 6.33 10.61
CA ARG A 154 12.44 5.33 9.62
C ARG A 154 11.59 5.42 8.35
N GLY A 155 12.14 4.98 7.24
CA GLY A 155 11.46 5.00 5.95
C GLY A 155 11.69 3.72 5.17
N LYS A 156 11.32 3.75 3.90
CA LYS A 156 11.44 2.61 2.97
C LYS A 156 12.90 2.25 2.68
N ALA A 157 13.20 0.98 2.53
CA ALA A 157 14.53 0.50 2.14
C ALA A 157 14.84 0.66 0.65
N GLY A 158 13.84 1.00 -0.19
CA GLY A 158 13.98 1.12 -1.63
C GLY A 158 12.83 1.94 -2.24
N THR A 159 12.64 1.75 -3.53
CA THR A 159 11.54 2.35 -4.29
C THR A 159 10.78 1.26 -5.05
N GLY A 160 9.52 1.53 -5.45
CA GLY A 160 8.77 0.60 -6.31
C GLY A 160 9.45 0.34 -7.67
N GLN A 161 10.32 1.27 -8.12
CA GLN A 161 11.16 1.04 -9.30
C GLN A 161 12.22 -0.04 -9.02
N ASP A 162 12.84 -0.01 -7.84
CA ASP A 162 13.82 -1.03 -7.45
C ASP A 162 13.14 -2.40 -7.34
N ALA A 163 11.95 -2.46 -6.72
CA ALA A 163 11.15 -3.68 -6.63
C ALA A 163 10.83 -4.26 -8.02
N ALA A 164 10.39 -3.44 -8.96
CA ALA A 164 10.14 -3.85 -10.34
C ALA A 164 11.40 -4.40 -11.02
N VAL A 165 12.56 -3.79 -10.79
CA VAL A 165 13.85 -4.29 -11.32
C VAL A 165 14.22 -5.63 -10.72
N TRP A 166 14.10 -5.77 -9.39
CA TRP A 166 14.40 -7.03 -8.68
C TRP A 166 13.50 -8.17 -9.16
N LEU A 167 12.19 -7.92 -9.28
CA LEU A 167 11.22 -8.92 -9.77
C LEU A 167 11.50 -9.36 -11.20
N ARG A 168 11.84 -8.41 -12.10
CA ARG A 168 12.16 -8.72 -13.50
C ARG A 168 13.46 -9.49 -13.69
N SER A 169 14.36 -9.46 -12.72
CA SER A 169 15.65 -10.14 -12.82
C SER A 169 15.50 -11.67 -12.89
N GLY A 170 14.45 -12.22 -12.27
CA GLY A 170 14.27 -13.66 -12.08
C GLY A 170 15.28 -14.27 -11.12
N ASP A 171 16.16 -13.46 -10.50
CA ASP A 171 17.11 -13.91 -9.48
C ASP A 171 16.36 -14.15 -8.17
N PRO A 172 16.42 -15.37 -7.58
CA PRO A 172 15.69 -15.67 -6.34
C PRO A 172 16.05 -14.77 -5.16
N ASP A 173 17.29 -14.29 -5.07
CA ASP A 173 17.70 -13.40 -3.99
C ASP A 173 17.09 -12.01 -4.16
N LEU A 174 17.06 -11.48 -5.36
CA LEU A 174 16.42 -10.20 -5.67
C LEU A 174 14.90 -10.28 -5.55
N VAL A 175 14.29 -11.40 -5.92
CA VAL A 175 12.83 -11.62 -5.70
C VAL A 175 12.52 -11.64 -4.20
N ARG A 176 13.33 -12.30 -3.37
CA ARG A 176 13.21 -12.26 -1.90
C ARG A 176 13.37 -10.84 -1.35
N GLN A 177 14.27 -10.06 -1.93
CA GLN A 177 14.46 -8.65 -1.55
C GLN A 177 13.22 -7.82 -1.89
N ALA A 178 12.59 -8.02 -3.06
CA ALA A 178 11.33 -7.36 -3.42
C ALA A 178 10.20 -7.73 -2.45
N ALA A 179 10.09 -9.00 -2.07
CA ALA A 179 9.12 -9.46 -1.08
C ALA A 179 9.36 -8.85 0.30
N ALA A 180 10.62 -8.76 0.74
CA ALA A 180 10.96 -8.11 2.01
C ALA A 180 10.60 -6.62 1.99
N TYR A 181 10.85 -5.95 0.87
CA TYR A 181 10.50 -4.55 0.66
C TYR A 181 8.97 -4.32 0.73
N CYS A 182 8.18 -5.11 0.01
CA CYS A 182 6.72 -5.01 0.05
C CYS A 182 6.16 -5.24 1.47
N ARG A 183 6.71 -6.21 2.22
CA ARG A 183 6.35 -6.43 3.64
C ARG A 183 6.72 -5.24 4.53
N GLU A 184 7.87 -4.62 4.29
CA GLU A 184 8.28 -3.42 5.04
C GLU A 184 7.31 -2.27 4.79
N ASP A 185 6.83 -2.08 3.57
CA ASP A 185 5.84 -1.06 3.24
C ASP A 185 4.52 -1.30 3.99
N VAL A 186 4.03 -2.53 4.04
CA VAL A 186 2.87 -2.91 4.87
C VAL A 186 3.12 -2.62 6.35
N GLN A 187 4.30 -2.96 6.89
CA GLN A 187 4.63 -2.66 8.30
C GLN A 187 4.65 -1.16 8.59
N LEU A 188 5.16 -0.35 7.67
CA LEU A 188 5.11 1.11 7.81
C LEU A 188 3.67 1.62 7.87
N VAL A 189 2.77 1.07 7.05
CA VAL A 189 1.34 1.44 7.05
C VAL A 189 0.67 1.06 8.38
N ILE A 190 0.95 -0.13 8.92
CA ILE A 190 0.45 -0.57 10.24
C ILE A 190 0.87 0.42 11.32
N ASP A 191 2.17 0.70 11.42
CA ASP A 191 2.73 1.58 12.44
C ASP A 191 2.17 3.00 12.32
N LEU A 192 2.01 3.50 11.09
CA LEU A 192 1.41 4.80 10.84
C LEU A 192 -0.07 4.84 11.24
N LEU A 193 -0.86 3.81 10.95
CA LEU A 193 -2.26 3.77 11.37
C LEU A 193 -2.39 3.75 12.90
N GLN A 194 -1.58 2.94 13.58
CA GLN A 194 -1.54 2.89 15.05
C GLN A 194 -1.18 4.27 15.63
N LEU A 195 -0.19 4.94 15.06
CA LEU A 195 0.20 6.27 15.48
C LEU A 195 -0.91 7.30 15.19
N ALA A 196 -1.56 7.20 14.01
CA ALA A 196 -2.69 8.06 13.65
C ALA A 196 -3.85 7.95 14.65
N GLN A 197 -4.11 6.76 15.15
CA GLN A 197 -5.18 6.49 16.11
C GLN A 197 -4.86 6.99 17.52
N THR A 198 -3.59 7.07 17.88
CA THR A 198 -3.14 7.42 19.25
C THR A 198 -2.70 8.87 19.37
N THR A 199 -1.69 9.28 18.63
CA THR A 199 -1.03 10.60 18.74
C THR A 199 -1.24 11.49 17.53
N GLY A 200 -1.84 10.97 16.47
CA GLY A 200 -1.99 11.64 15.18
C GLY A 200 -0.71 11.61 14.32
N LEU A 201 -0.87 11.68 13.01
CA LEU A 201 0.23 11.73 12.05
C LEU A 201 0.67 13.16 11.81
N LEU A 202 1.95 13.44 11.99
CA LEU A 202 2.57 14.70 11.62
C LEU A 202 2.66 14.80 10.09
N CYS A 203 2.10 15.87 9.55
CA CYS A 203 2.21 16.27 8.14
C CYS A 203 3.07 17.54 8.08
N PRO A 204 4.38 17.44 7.89
CA PRO A 204 5.29 18.57 7.94
C PRO A 204 4.92 19.64 6.91
N ALA A 205 5.09 20.91 7.27
CA ALA A 205 4.98 22.02 6.33
C ALA A 205 6.11 21.97 5.30
N ARG A 206 5.83 22.49 4.11
CA ARG A 206 6.84 22.76 3.06
C ARG A 206 6.90 24.25 2.78
N PRO A 207 7.70 25.03 3.55
CA PRO A 207 7.75 26.49 3.41
C PRO A 207 8.10 26.94 1.99
N GLU A 208 8.91 26.16 1.26
CA GLU A 208 9.24 26.40 -0.14
C GLU A 208 8.03 26.36 -1.09
N ARG A 209 6.88 25.83 -0.63
CA ARG A 209 5.59 25.80 -1.32
C ARG A 209 4.56 26.76 -0.73
N GLY A 210 4.97 27.62 0.21
CA GLY A 210 4.10 28.58 0.89
C GLY A 210 3.21 27.94 1.98
N GLU A 211 3.47 26.70 2.38
CA GLU A 211 2.73 26.03 3.46
C GLU A 211 3.16 26.62 4.83
N GLN A 212 2.17 26.88 5.71
CA GLN A 212 2.41 27.41 7.04
C GLN A 212 2.13 26.38 8.12
N GLY A 213 3.13 26.12 8.97
CA GLY A 213 3.03 25.25 10.13
C GLY A 213 2.79 23.78 9.79
N ASP A 214 3.17 22.94 10.70
CA ASP A 214 2.91 21.52 10.65
C ASP A 214 1.45 21.23 10.99
N LEU A 215 0.90 20.16 10.42
CA LEU A 215 -0.43 19.67 10.75
C LEU A 215 -0.31 18.29 11.36
N ARG A 216 -1.19 17.99 12.31
CA ARG A 216 -1.34 16.65 12.84
C ARG A 216 -2.74 16.12 12.49
N VAL A 217 -2.81 14.88 12.02
CA VAL A 217 -4.04 14.22 11.55
C VAL A 217 -4.27 12.96 12.37
N TRP A 218 -5.38 12.91 13.10
CA TRP A 218 -5.86 11.69 13.76
C TRP A 218 -6.82 10.96 12.84
N ILE A 219 -6.76 9.64 12.81
CA ILE A 219 -7.60 8.78 11.96
C ILE A 219 -8.28 7.77 12.86
N SER A 220 -9.60 7.72 12.82
CA SER A 220 -10.39 6.73 13.57
C SER A 220 -10.53 5.42 12.80
N SER A 221 -10.95 4.37 13.48
CA SER A 221 -11.17 3.03 12.89
C SER A 221 -12.27 2.97 11.84
N ASP A 222 -13.16 3.97 11.82
CA ASP A 222 -14.20 4.16 10.80
C ASP A 222 -13.77 5.04 9.62
N SER A 223 -12.44 5.29 9.48
CA SER A 223 -11.84 6.20 8.49
C SER A 223 -12.22 7.68 8.61
N SER A 224 -12.92 8.09 9.66
CA SER A 224 -13.05 9.51 9.99
C SER A 224 -11.71 10.10 10.45
N TYR A 225 -11.57 11.42 10.31
CA TYR A 225 -10.31 12.08 10.67
C TYR A 225 -10.55 13.44 11.34
N GLU A 226 -9.62 13.84 12.20
CA GLU A 226 -9.52 15.17 12.80
C GLU A 226 -8.15 15.78 12.44
N THR A 227 -8.10 17.10 12.27
CA THR A 227 -6.87 17.81 11.92
C THR A 227 -6.65 18.98 12.86
N ARG A 228 -5.43 19.12 13.39
CA ARG A 228 -5.02 20.26 14.22
C ARG A 228 -3.68 20.80 13.74
N ARG A 229 -3.48 22.13 13.85
CA ARG A 229 -2.15 22.72 13.68
C ARG A 229 -1.30 22.46 14.92
N GLU A 230 -0.04 22.12 14.71
CA GLU A 230 0.95 22.14 15.76
C GLU A 230 1.19 23.61 16.15
N GLU A 231 1.04 23.93 17.43
CA GLU A 231 1.43 25.25 17.95
C GLU A 231 2.95 25.35 17.92
N THR A 232 3.48 26.34 17.23
CA THR A 232 4.90 26.62 17.31
C THR A 232 5.21 27.31 18.65
N PRO A 233 6.41 27.13 19.24
CA PRO A 233 6.79 27.79 20.49
C PRO A 233 6.68 29.32 20.46
N ASP A 234 6.69 29.91 19.26
CA ASP A 234 6.57 31.36 19.06
C ASP A 234 5.11 31.85 19.04
N ASP A 235 4.12 30.98 19.11
CA ASP A 235 2.69 31.33 19.19
C ASP A 235 2.22 31.56 20.64
N ARG A 236 3.15 31.58 21.64
CA ARG A 236 2.84 31.81 23.05
C ARG A 236 3.36 33.12 23.57
#